data_fd7975f673a15ff13abea4e60113eb2d
#
_entry.id   fd7975f673a15ff13abea4e60113eb2d
#
_cell.length_a   1.000
_cell.length_b   1.000
_cell.length_c   1.000
_cell.angle_alpha   90.00
_cell.angle_beta   90.00
_cell.angle_gamma   90.00
#
_symmetry.space_group_name_H-M   'P 1'
#
loop_
_entity.id
_entity.type
_entity.pdbx_description
1 polymer ?
#
loop_
_entity_poly.entity_id
_entity_poly.type
_entity_poly.pdbx_seq_one_letter_code
_entity_poly.pdbx_strand_id
1 'polypeptide(L)'
;MEYLAFWMFGAAILLLLIGYPVAFSLGGTAVLFTLIGSDFLPGLGLELPWEPMFRLARLNILPQRIFGTIMDNYTLVAVPFFVFMGVMLEKSGLAEELLETMGILFGALRGGLAISVVVVGALLAASTGVVGASVVTMAILALPVMLKYNYSKALSSGVIAASGTLGQIIPPSIVLVILGDQIGVSVGQLFLGAFIPGLLLAGLFVLWVAFVALTRPASAPALPPEARNLKGSKLLLKVLRSLIPPLFLIVLVLGTIFFGVATPTEAGAMGAIGAMLLALFNRRLSLRNLVDTMDQTVRLTSMVFIILVGATAFSMVFTALRGDLLVDQFLLNLPGGQWGFLFFTMLTIFLLGFFIDFIEITFIVVPFIAPIALRYFGPEMMPWFGVLVAMNLQSSFLTPPFGFALFYLKGVAPPSIRTG
;
A
#
# COMPACT_ATOMS: atom_id res chain seq x y z
N MET A 1 -0.59 -16.20 -33.55
CA MET A 1 -1.63 -16.38 -32.53
C MET A 1 -1.04 -16.69 -31.14
N GLU A 2 0.18 -17.19 -31.05
CA GLU A 2 0.89 -17.45 -29.78
C GLU A 2 1.00 -16.22 -28.87
N TYR A 3 0.92 -15.02 -29.43
CA TYR A 3 1.05 -13.76 -28.68
C TYR A 3 -0.28 -13.10 -28.30
N LEU A 4 -1.43 -13.78 -28.41
CA LEU A 4 -2.73 -13.21 -28.07
C LEU A 4 -2.81 -12.79 -26.59
N ALA A 5 -2.15 -13.55 -25.71
CA ALA A 5 -2.02 -13.20 -24.30
C ALA A 5 -1.25 -11.87 -24.08
N PHE A 6 -0.21 -11.59 -24.85
CA PHE A 6 0.49 -10.31 -24.76
C PHE A 6 -0.37 -9.14 -25.24
N TRP A 7 -1.16 -9.32 -26.29
CA TRP A 7 -2.14 -8.32 -26.73
C TRP A 7 -3.20 -8.05 -25.67
N MET A 8 -3.66 -9.12 -24.98
CA MET A 8 -4.58 -9.00 -23.85
C MET A 8 -3.95 -8.17 -22.70
N PHE A 9 -2.71 -8.47 -22.35
CA PHE A 9 -1.99 -7.72 -21.31
C PHE A 9 -1.75 -6.26 -21.72
N GLY A 10 -1.35 -6.04 -22.97
CA GLY A 10 -1.17 -4.69 -23.52
C GLY A 10 -2.47 -3.88 -23.55
N ALA A 11 -3.59 -4.50 -23.92
CA ALA A 11 -4.91 -3.87 -23.89
C ALA A 11 -5.35 -3.48 -22.48
N ALA A 12 -5.12 -4.36 -21.49
CA ALA A 12 -5.40 -4.04 -20.10
C ALA A 12 -4.58 -2.83 -19.60
N ILE A 13 -3.26 -2.84 -19.85
CA ILE A 13 -2.40 -1.69 -19.49
C ILE A 13 -2.85 -0.42 -20.21
N LEU A 14 -3.19 -0.48 -21.49
CA LEU A 14 -3.66 0.67 -22.23
C LEU A 14 -4.94 1.27 -21.63
N LEU A 15 -5.92 0.44 -21.26
CA LEU A 15 -7.15 0.90 -20.60
C LEU A 15 -6.86 1.54 -19.25
N LEU A 16 -5.92 0.97 -18.46
CA LEU A 16 -5.49 1.54 -17.19
C LEU A 16 -4.83 2.92 -17.39
N LEU A 17 -3.94 3.05 -18.38
CA LEU A 17 -3.28 4.34 -18.69
C LEU A 17 -4.24 5.41 -19.20
N ILE A 18 -5.34 5.03 -19.87
CA ILE A 18 -6.42 5.93 -20.28
C ILE A 18 -7.26 6.39 -19.06
N GLY A 19 -7.17 5.68 -17.92
CA GLY A 19 -7.86 6.03 -16.68
C GLY A 19 -9.19 5.30 -16.46
N TYR A 20 -9.44 4.20 -17.15
CA TYR A 20 -10.60 3.36 -16.84
C TYR A 20 -10.42 2.65 -15.48
N PRO A 21 -11.52 2.46 -14.71
CA PRO A 21 -11.44 1.75 -13.43
C PRO A 21 -10.89 0.33 -13.61
N VAL A 22 -9.94 -0.05 -12.76
CA VAL A 22 -9.11 -1.26 -12.86
C VAL A 22 -9.94 -2.54 -12.98
N ALA A 23 -10.90 -2.70 -12.08
CA ALA A 23 -11.76 -3.89 -12.07
C ALA A 23 -12.45 -4.12 -13.43
N PHE A 24 -12.93 -3.04 -14.04
CA PHE A 24 -13.59 -3.10 -15.36
C PHE A 24 -12.60 -3.24 -16.51
N SER A 25 -11.42 -2.64 -16.41
CA SER A 25 -10.34 -2.81 -17.38
C SER A 25 -9.91 -4.28 -17.46
N LEU A 26 -9.68 -4.91 -16.32
CA LEU A 26 -9.27 -6.31 -16.26
C LEU A 26 -10.40 -7.27 -16.64
N GLY A 27 -11.58 -7.12 -16.03
CA GLY A 27 -12.73 -7.96 -16.33
C GLY A 27 -13.23 -7.78 -17.77
N GLY A 28 -13.30 -6.55 -18.26
CA GLY A 28 -13.70 -6.25 -19.64
C GLY A 28 -12.72 -6.80 -20.67
N THR A 29 -11.41 -6.67 -20.41
CA THR A 29 -10.37 -7.27 -21.26
C THR A 29 -10.48 -8.80 -21.28
N ALA A 30 -10.75 -9.43 -20.12
CA ALA A 30 -10.96 -10.87 -20.02
C ALA A 30 -12.14 -11.32 -20.90
N VAL A 31 -13.28 -10.64 -20.79
CA VAL A 31 -14.46 -10.95 -21.61
C VAL A 31 -14.19 -10.71 -23.10
N LEU A 32 -13.60 -9.56 -23.45
CA LEU A 32 -13.28 -9.21 -24.84
C LEU A 32 -12.37 -10.25 -25.49
N PHE A 33 -11.28 -10.63 -24.83
CA PHE A 33 -10.35 -11.62 -25.39
C PHE A 33 -10.89 -13.04 -25.36
N THR A 34 -11.84 -13.36 -24.48
CA THR A 34 -12.60 -14.60 -24.55
C THR A 34 -13.44 -14.63 -25.82
N LEU A 35 -14.19 -13.56 -26.14
CA LEU A 35 -14.99 -13.46 -27.37
C LEU A 35 -14.11 -13.47 -28.64
N ILE A 36 -12.97 -12.79 -28.61
CA ILE A 36 -12.02 -12.81 -29.73
C ILE A 36 -11.52 -14.24 -29.99
N GLY A 37 -11.11 -14.94 -28.94
CA GLY A 37 -10.55 -16.30 -29.07
C GLY A 37 -11.58 -17.38 -29.34
N SER A 38 -12.82 -17.26 -28.82
CA SER A 38 -13.86 -18.30 -28.97
C SER A 38 -14.68 -18.18 -30.25
N ASP A 39 -14.96 -16.98 -30.72
CA ASP A 39 -15.92 -16.71 -31.78
C ASP A 39 -15.33 -15.99 -33.00
N PHE A 40 -14.59 -14.90 -32.73
CA PHE A 40 -14.11 -14.02 -33.81
C PHE A 40 -12.99 -14.65 -34.63
N LEU A 41 -11.95 -15.20 -34.00
CA LEU A 41 -10.83 -15.82 -34.71
C LEU A 41 -11.24 -17.11 -35.45
N PRO A 42 -11.99 -18.04 -34.83
CA PRO A 42 -12.50 -19.21 -35.53
C PRO A 42 -13.42 -18.84 -36.71
N GLY A 43 -14.25 -17.79 -36.58
CA GLY A 43 -15.08 -17.24 -37.65
C GLY A 43 -14.30 -16.73 -38.86
N LEU A 44 -13.04 -16.35 -38.67
CA LEU A 44 -12.09 -15.96 -39.73
C LEU A 44 -11.27 -17.15 -40.28
N GLY A 45 -11.52 -18.38 -39.83
CA GLY A 45 -10.72 -19.56 -40.20
C GLY A 45 -9.33 -19.58 -39.51
N LEU A 46 -9.16 -18.82 -38.46
CA LEU A 46 -7.91 -18.72 -37.68
C LEU A 46 -8.09 -19.53 -36.39
N GLU A 47 -7.75 -20.82 -36.43
CA GLU A 47 -7.81 -21.68 -35.24
C GLU A 47 -6.64 -21.44 -34.28
N LEU A 48 -6.92 -21.43 -32.97
CA LEU A 48 -5.88 -21.46 -31.96
C LEU A 48 -5.24 -22.84 -31.93
N PRO A 49 -3.92 -22.99 -31.95
CA PRO A 49 -3.23 -24.29 -32.06
C PRO A 49 -3.45 -25.23 -30.87
N TRP A 50 -4.16 -24.77 -29.83
CA TRP A 50 -4.47 -25.54 -28.61
C TRP A 50 -5.98 -25.72 -28.36
N GLU A 51 -6.82 -25.69 -29.39
CA GLU A 51 -8.21 -26.11 -29.22
C GLU A 51 -8.33 -27.57 -28.73
N PRO A 52 -9.20 -27.88 -27.81
CA PRO A 52 -10.52 -27.31 -27.51
C PRO A 52 -10.63 -26.56 -26.18
N MET A 53 -9.55 -25.99 -25.63
CA MET A 53 -9.55 -25.45 -24.26
C MET A 53 -10.14 -24.03 -24.13
N PHE A 54 -10.26 -23.30 -25.24
CA PHE A 54 -10.73 -21.92 -25.22
C PHE A 54 -12.17 -21.80 -25.73
N ARG A 55 -13.14 -21.82 -24.80
CA ARG A 55 -14.58 -21.66 -25.11
C ARG A 55 -15.19 -20.63 -24.14
N LEU A 56 -16.22 -19.93 -24.62
CA LEU A 56 -17.04 -19.02 -23.82
C LEU A 56 -17.54 -19.70 -22.51
N ALA A 57 -17.82 -20.99 -22.57
CA ALA A 57 -18.20 -21.80 -21.42
C ALA A 57 -17.18 -21.78 -20.26
N ARG A 58 -15.94 -21.39 -20.51
CA ARG A 58 -14.93 -21.25 -19.45
C ARG A 58 -15.24 -20.12 -18.48
N LEU A 59 -15.93 -19.08 -18.93
CA LEU A 59 -16.40 -18.00 -18.05
C LEU A 59 -17.40 -18.51 -17.00
N ASN A 60 -18.08 -19.64 -17.25
CA ASN A 60 -18.97 -20.26 -16.28
C ASN A 60 -18.26 -20.78 -15.04
N ILE A 61 -16.93 -20.95 -15.09
CA ILE A 61 -16.10 -21.34 -13.92
C ILE A 61 -15.75 -20.13 -13.06
N LEU A 62 -15.91 -18.91 -13.58
CA LEU A 62 -15.53 -17.68 -12.88
C LEU A 62 -16.22 -17.52 -11.53
N PRO A 63 -17.55 -17.76 -11.37
CA PRO A 63 -18.19 -17.67 -10.05
C PRO A 63 -17.60 -18.61 -9.02
N GLN A 64 -17.26 -19.85 -9.43
CA GLN A 64 -16.62 -20.83 -8.54
C GLN A 64 -15.20 -20.40 -8.14
N ARG A 65 -14.44 -19.82 -9.07
CA ARG A 65 -13.13 -19.27 -8.77
C ARG A 65 -13.22 -18.07 -7.84
N ILE A 66 -14.14 -17.14 -8.08
CA ILE A 66 -14.39 -15.99 -7.18
C ILE A 66 -14.72 -16.49 -5.78
N PHE A 67 -15.60 -17.49 -5.67
CA PHE A 67 -15.94 -18.06 -4.37
C PHE A 67 -14.69 -18.63 -3.68
N GLY A 68 -13.94 -19.53 -4.33
CA GLY A 68 -12.81 -20.22 -3.69
C GLY A 68 -11.58 -19.37 -3.44
N THR A 69 -11.28 -18.37 -4.29
CA THR A 69 -10.07 -17.54 -4.13
C THR A 69 -10.30 -16.24 -3.37
N ILE A 70 -11.55 -15.74 -3.33
CA ILE A 70 -11.88 -14.46 -2.72
C ILE A 70 -12.78 -14.62 -1.52
N MET A 71 -13.95 -15.25 -1.68
CA MET A 71 -14.98 -15.27 -0.64
C MET A 71 -14.64 -16.26 0.48
N ASP A 72 -14.04 -17.41 0.14
CA ASP A 72 -13.59 -18.43 1.10
C ASP A 72 -12.16 -18.19 1.62
N ASN A 73 -11.58 -17.04 1.30
CA ASN A 73 -10.22 -16.70 1.68
C ASN A 73 -10.18 -16.00 3.04
N TYR A 74 -9.83 -16.74 4.07
CA TYR A 74 -9.79 -16.25 5.45
C TYR A 74 -8.75 -15.14 5.65
N THR A 75 -7.63 -15.14 4.90
CA THR A 75 -6.58 -14.11 5.00
C THR A 75 -7.09 -12.75 4.55
N LEU A 76 -7.90 -12.71 3.49
CA LEU A 76 -8.44 -11.45 2.97
C LEU A 76 -9.46 -10.80 3.91
N VAL A 77 -10.06 -11.55 4.83
CA VAL A 77 -10.95 -10.99 5.87
C VAL A 77 -10.21 -10.06 6.82
N ALA A 78 -8.88 -10.17 6.93
CA ALA A 78 -8.06 -9.21 7.69
C ALA A 78 -8.12 -7.79 7.11
N VAL A 79 -8.32 -7.64 5.79
CA VAL A 79 -8.31 -6.34 5.11
C VAL A 79 -9.37 -5.38 5.68
N PRO A 80 -10.68 -5.72 5.74
CA PRO A 80 -11.68 -4.83 6.32
C PRO A 80 -11.40 -4.46 7.78
N PHE A 81 -10.84 -5.37 8.59
CA PHE A 81 -10.51 -5.08 9.98
C PHE A 81 -9.36 -4.09 10.10
N PHE A 82 -8.29 -4.24 9.31
CA PHE A 82 -7.18 -3.28 9.32
C PHE A 82 -7.59 -1.93 8.73
N VAL A 83 -8.41 -1.91 7.67
CA VAL A 83 -8.98 -0.66 7.15
C VAL A 83 -9.81 0.05 8.22
N PHE A 84 -10.71 -0.68 8.89
CA PHE A 84 -11.54 -0.12 9.96
C PHE A 84 -10.68 0.42 11.11
N MET A 85 -9.70 -0.36 11.57
CA MET A 85 -8.76 0.06 12.61
C MET A 85 -8.08 1.38 12.24
N GLY A 86 -7.57 1.49 11.02
CA GLY A 86 -6.87 2.68 10.54
C GLY A 86 -7.77 3.91 10.47
N VAL A 87 -8.93 3.78 9.83
CA VAL A 87 -9.90 4.89 9.71
C VAL A 87 -10.43 5.33 11.08
N MET A 88 -10.67 4.39 12.00
CA MET A 88 -11.12 4.71 13.35
C MET A 88 -10.03 5.44 14.14
N LEU A 89 -8.76 5.01 14.02
CA LEU A 89 -7.64 5.71 14.67
C LEU A 89 -7.44 7.11 14.12
N GLU A 90 -7.59 7.31 12.81
CA GLU A 90 -7.54 8.63 12.19
C GLU A 90 -8.63 9.55 12.78
N LYS A 91 -9.88 9.07 12.87
CA LYS A 91 -11.02 9.83 13.43
C LYS A 91 -10.97 9.99 14.93
N SER A 92 -10.14 9.24 15.64
CA SER A 92 -9.96 9.37 17.09
C SER A 92 -9.29 10.67 17.53
N GLY A 93 -8.73 11.45 16.57
CA GLY A 93 -7.99 12.69 16.84
C GLY A 93 -6.57 12.46 17.36
N LEU A 94 -6.13 11.21 17.46
CA LEU A 94 -4.76 10.86 17.90
C LEU A 94 -3.69 11.41 16.98
N ALA A 95 -3.95 11.46 15.67
CA ALA A 95 -3.03 11.99 14.67
C ALA A 95 -2.68 13.46 14.93
N GLU A 96 -3.70 14.28 15.21
CA GLU A 96 -3.54 15.70 15.51
C GLU A 96 -2.77 15.91 16.82
N GLU A 97 -3.16 15.19 17.88
CA GLU A 97 -2.51 15.26 19.19
C GLU A 97 -1.05 14.80 19.13
N LEU A 98 -0.75 13.72 18.40
CA LEU A 98 0.61 13.23 18.18
C LEU A 98 1.45 14.26 17.44
N LEU A 99 0.96 14.84 16.35
CA LEU A 99 1.69 15.80 15.56
C LEU A 99 2.01 17.06 16.37
N GLU A 100 1.03 17.59 17.10
CA GLU A 100 1.23 18.74 18.00
C GLU A 100 2.30 18.42 19.07
N THR A 101 2.16 17.27 19.72
CA THR A 101 3.03 16.86 20.83
C THR A 101 4.46 16.63 20.36
N MET A 102 4.65 15.89 19.26
CA MET A 102 5.96 15.64 18.67
C MET A 102 6.57 16.92 18.08
N GLY A 103 5.74 17.81 17.51
CA GLY A 103 6.15 19.12 17.05
C GLY A 103 6.74 19.97 18.17
N ILE A 104 6.15 19.92 19.38
CA ILE A 104 6.70 20.61 20.57
C ILE A 104 7.97 19.92 21.07
N LEU A 105 8.00 18.58 21.09
CA LEU A 105 9.13 17.79 21.58
C LEU A 105 10.41 18.04 20.75
N PHE A 106 10.31 17.90 19.44
CA PHE A 106 11.43 18.11 18.53
C PHE A 106 11.61 19.55 18.08
N GLY A 107 10.65 20.43 18.37
CA GLY A 107 10.59 21.80 17.85
C GLY A 107 11.81 22.67 18.17
N ALA A 108 12.59 22.34 19.20
CA ALA A 108 13.85 23.03 19.51
C ALA A 108 14.95 22.74 18.46
N LEU A 109 14.87 21.62 17.78
CA LEU A 109 15.83 21.20 16.79
C LEU A 109 15.49 21.81 15.42
N ARG A 110 16.52 22.21 14.65
CA ARG A 110 16.33 22.51 13.24
C ARG A 110 15.84 21.27 12.52
N GLY A 111 14.80 21.39 11.70
CA GLY A 111 14.13 20.24 11.08
C GLY A 111 13.20 19.46 12.02
N GLY A 112 13.08 19.83 13.29
CA GLY A 112 12.33 19.08 14.29
C GLY A 112 10.87 18.84 13.93
N LEU A 113 10.19 19.84 13.34
CA LEU A 113 8.81 19.67 12.89
C LEU A 113 8.72 18.64 11.73
N ALA A 114 9.68 18.64 10.80
CA ALA A 114 9.72 17.64 9.72
C ALA A 114 10.04 16.24 10.25
N ILE A 115 10.93 16.13 11.26
CA ILE A 115 11.17 14.86 11.98
C ILE A 115 9.89 14.37 12.65
N SER A 116 9.13 15.26 13.28
CA SER A 116 7.83 14.92 13.89
C SER A 116 6.87 14.37 12.86
N VAL A 117 6.82 14.95 11.65
CA VAL A 117 5.99 14.46 10.53
C VAL A 117 6.39 13.05 10.13
N VAL A 118 7.69 12.74 10.04
CA VAL A 118 8.15 11.37 9.73
C VAL A 118 7.76 10.39 10.82
N VAL A 119 7.99 10.72 12.08
CA VAL A 119 7.68 9.83 13.21
C VAL A 119 6.18 9.58 13.32
N VAL A 120 5.38 10.65 13.28
CA VAL A 120 3.92 10.55 13.36
C VAL A 120 3.36 9.88 12.11
N GLY A 121 3.90 10.20 10.93
CA GLY A 121 3.55 9.55 9.68
C GLY A 121 3.82 8.04 9.70
N ALA A 122 4.96 7.61 10.23
CA ALA A 122 5.28 6.19 10.40
C ALA A 122 4.29 5.48 11.34
N LEU A 123 3.93 6.12 12.46
CA LEU A 123 2.96 5.57 13.42
C LEU A 123 1.55 5.49 12.83
N LEU A 124 1.10 6.55 12.15
CA LEU A 124 -0.19 6.55 11.48
C LEU A 124 -0.22 5.57 10.31
N ALA A 125 0.85 5.54 9.53
CA ALA A 125 1.01 4.63 8.42
C ALA A 125 0.89 3.17 8.87
N ALA A 126 1.56 2.79 9.96
CA ALA A 126 1.43 1.48 10.59
C ALA A 126 0.00 1.17 11.07
N SER A 127 -0.78 2.19 11.39
CA SER A 127 -2.15 2.00 11.89
C SER A 127 -3.21 2.00 10.79
N THR A 128 -2.99 2.78 9.70
CA THR A 128 -3.99 2.94 8.63
C THR A 128 -3.82 1.96 7.47
N GLY A 129 -2.58 1.59 7.14
CA GLY A 129 -2.27 0.73 6.00
C GLY A 129 -2.70 1.29 4.63
N VAL A 130 -3.27 2.51 4.57
CA VAL A 130 -3.79 3.15 3.36
C VAL A 130 -3.01 4.44 3.08
N VAL A 131 -2.21 4.45 2.02
CA VAL A 131 -1.33 5.57 1.68
C VAL A 131 -2.08 6.87 1.44
N GLY A 132 -3.16 6.79 0.64
CA GLY A 132 -3.93 7.99 0.28
C GLY A 132 -4.48 8.72 1.51
N ALA A 133 -5.09 7.98 2.45
CA ALA A 133 -5.61 8.55 3.69
C ALA A 133 -4.48 9.16 4.53
N SER A 134 -3.37 8.44 4.71
CA SER A 134 -2.22 8.91 5.50
C SER A 134 -1.60 10.19 4.93
N VAL A 135 -1.36 10.22 3.60
CA VAL A 135 -0.80 11.41 2.93
C VAL A 135 -1.74 12.61 3.04
N VAL A 136 -3.04 12.41 2.79
CA VAL A 136 -4.05 13.48 2.85
C VAL A 136 -4.16 14.03 4.26
N THR A 137 -4.29 13.16 5.27
CA THR A 137 -4.40 13.56 6.69
C THR A 137 -3.15 14.32 7.12
N MET A 138 -1.95 13.80 6.82
CA MET A 138 -0.71 14.48 7.15
C MET A 138 -0.56 15.81 6.39
N ALA A 139 -1.04 15.89 5.15
CA ALA A 139 -1.03 17.14 4.39
C ALA A 139 -1.96 18.20 5.03
N ILE A 140 -3.15 17.83 5.42
CA ILE A 140 -4.10 18.75 6.06
C ILE A 140 -3.58 19.24 7.41
N LEU A 141 -2.98 18.35 8.22
CA LEU A 141 -2.53 18.68 9.56
C LEU A 141 -1.16 19.35 9.59
N ALA A 142 -0.17 18.82 8.88
CA ALA A 142 1.22 19.23 8.99
C ALA A 142 1.61 20.37 8.03
N LEU A 143 1.10 20.34 6.79
CA LEU A 143 1.54 21.28 5.76
C LEU A 143 1.29 22.74 6.10
N PRO A 144 0.09 23.17 6.59
CA PRO A 144 -0.15 24.54 6.98
C PRO A 144 0.78 25.00 8.13
N VAL A 145 1.05 24.09 9.08
CA VAL A 145 1.94 24.37 10.22
C VAL A 145 3.38 24.53 9.75
N MET A 146 3.87 23.65 8.88
CA MET A 146 5.22 23.74 8.32
C MET A 146 5.42 25.04 7.53
N LEU A 147 4.45 25.40 6.69
CA LEU A 147 4.49 26.64 5.91
C LEU A 147 4.44 27.90 6.81
N LYS A 148 3.62 27.90 7.88
CA LYS A 148 3.55 28.97 8.87
C LYS A 148 4.91 29.24 9.52
N TYR A 149 5.68 28.19 9.77
CA TYR A 149 7.02 28.29 10.37
C TYR A 149 8.15 28.33 9.33
N ASN A 150 7.85 28.75 8.10
CA ASN A 150 8.80 29.00 7.02
C ASN A 150 9.65 27.79 6.58
N TYR A 151 9.12 26.57 6.73
CA TYR A 151 9.73 25.41 6.09
C TYR A 151 9.64 25.53 4.56
N SER A 152 10.67 25.07 3.86
CA SER A 152 10.62 25.07 2.40
C SER A 152 9.47 24.19 1.89
N LYS A 153 8.79 24.63 0.84
CA LYS A 153 7.65 23.91 0.25
C LYS A 153 8.06 22.52 -0.21
N ALA A 154 9.23 22.39 -0.84
CA ALA A 154 9.76 21.12 -1.33
C ALA A 154 10.02 20.13 -0.17
N LEU A 155 10.65 20.57 0.93
CA LEU A 155 10.88 19.70 2.08
C LEU A 155 9.57 19.31 2.74
N SER A 156 8.64 20.25 2.94
CA SER A 156 7.34 19.97 3.56
C SER A 156 6.54 18.95 2.75
N SER A 157 6.42 19.16 1.45
CA SER A 157 5.70 18.26 0.55
C SER A 157 6.36 16.88 0.47
N GLY A 158 7.69 16.85 0.32
CA GLY A 158 8.45 15.60 0.22
C GLY A 158 8.37 14.75 1.49
N VAL A 159 8.49 15.37 2.67
CA VAL A 159 8.42 14.66 3.96
C VAL A 159 7.01 14.11 4.19
N ILE A 160 5.95 14.86 3.88
CA ILE A 160 4.57 14.41 4.03
C ILE A 160 4.28 13.24 3.09
N ALA A 161 4.65 13.36 1.82
CA ALA A 161 4.47 12.27 0.85
C ALA A 161 5.25 11.02 1.28
N ALA A 162 6.54 11.17 1.62
CA ALA A 162 7.39 10.06 2.03
C ALA A 162 6.90 9.37 3.32
N SER A 163 6.52 10.15 4.34
CA SER A 163 6.01 9.57 5.59
C SER A 163 4.68 8.83 5.42
N GLY A 164 3.80 9.34 4.56
CA GLY A 164 2.52 8.69 4.28
C GLY A 164 2.66 7.35 3.55
N THR A 165 3.70 7.16 2.73
CA THR A 165 3.94 5.89 2.02
C THR A 165 4.54 4.79 2.91
N LEU A 166 5.04 5.12 4.10
CA LEU A 166 5.56 4.13 5.04
C LEU A 166 4.52 3.07 5.45
N GLY A 167 3.22 3.37 5.32
CA GLY A 167 2.13 2.43 5.59
C GLY A 167 2.08 1.21 4.67
N GLN A 168 2.80 1.24 3.57
CA GLN A 168 2.91 0.06 2.71
C GLN A 168 3.85 -0.98 3.29
N ILE A 169 4.87 -0.56 4.04
CA ILE A 169 5.93 -1.45 4.51
C ILE A 169 5.96 -1.64 6.03
N ILE A 170 5.54 -0.64 6.82
CA ILE A 170 5.52 -0.78 8.28
C ILE A 170 4.26 -1.56 8.70
N PRO A 171 4.41 -2.75 9.35
CA PRO A 171 3.27 -3.52 9.81
C PRO A 171 2.50 -2.83 10.97
N PRO A 172 1.18 -3.11 11.08
CA PRO A 172 0.33 -3.92 10.22
C PRO A 172 -0.05 -3.18 8.92
N SER A 173 0.22 -3.79 7.77
CA SER A 173 0.03 -3.19 6.44
C SER A 173 -0.91 -4.01 5.58
N ILE A 174 -1.90 -3.37 4.97
CA ILE A 174 -2.84 -4.00 4.03
C ILE A 174 -2.08 -4.52 2.79
N VAL A 175 -1.06 -3.79 2.35
CA VAL A 175 -0.21 -4.20 1.21
C VAL A 175 0.46 -5.54 1.50
N LEU A 176 1.02 -5.71 2.68
CA LEU A 176 1.67 -6.95 3.08
C LEU A 176 0.67 -8.10 3.26
N VAL A 177 -0.56 -7.83 3.69
CA VAL A 177 -1.63 -8.84 3.76
C VAL A 177 -1.96 -9.37 2.37
N ILE A 178 -2.26 -8.45 1.44
CA ILE A 178 -2.62 -8.79 0.06
C ILE A 178 -1.44 -9.47 -0.64
N LEU A 179 -0.23 -8.95 -0.46
CA LEU A 179 0.98 -9.50 -1.06
C LEU A 179 1.28 -10.91 -0.54
N GLY A 180 1.10 -11.16 0.77
CA GLY A 180 1.24 -12.47 1.39
C GLY A 180 0.29 -13.50 0.80
N ASP A 181 -0.95 -13.11 0.59
CA ASP A 181 -1.96 -13.93 -0.06
C ASP A 181 -1.56 -14.30 -1.51
N GLN A 182 -1.12 -13.30 -2.30
CA GLN A 182 -0.77 -13.50 -3.71
C GLN A 182 0.55 -14.28 -3.91
N ILE A 183 1.51 -14.15 -3.00
CA ILE A 183 2.78 -14.90 -3.04
C ILE A 183 2.61 -16.31 -2.42
N GLY A 184 1.55 -16.54 -1.65
CA GLY A 184 1.34 -17.78 -0.91
C GLY A 184 2.23 -17.90 0.33
N VAL A 185 2.51 -16.79 1.01
CA VAL A 185 3.38 -16.72 2.20
C VAL A 185 2.57 -16.26 3.41
N SER A 186 2.93 -16.73 4.58
CA SER A 186 2.32 -16.27 5.83
C SER A 186 2.47 -14.76 6.00
N VAL A 187 1.34 -14.07 6.20
CA VAL A 187 1.31 -12.62 6.47
C VAL A 187 2.15 -12.26 7.70
N GLY A 188 2.16 -13.13 8.72
CA GLY A 188 2.99 -12.94 9.92
C GLY A 188 4.49 -12.93 9.58
N GLN A 189 4.95 -13.82 8.68
CA GLN A 189 6.34 -13.83 8.22
C GLN A 189 6.68 -12.56 7.43
N LEU A 190 5.76 -12.06 6.58
CA LEU A 190 5.96 -10.80 5.88
C LEU A 190 6.00 -9.61 6.84
N PHE A 191 5.12 -9.57 7.83
CA PHE A 191 5.14 -8.52 8.85
C PHE A 191 6.47 -8.52 9.63
N LEU A 192 6.93 -9.69 10.05
CA LEU A 192 8.21 -9.83 10.76
C LEU A 192 9.38 -9.39 9.87
N GLY A 193 9.40 -9.84 8.60
CA GLY A 193 10.44 -9.50 7.64
C GLY A 193 10.46 -8.03 7.23
N ALA A 194 9.30 -7.37 7.18
CA ALA A 194 9.15 -5.97 6.79
C ALA A 194 9.41 -4.98 7.95
N PHE A 195 9.34 -5.44 9.20
CA PHE A 195 9.44 -4.57 10.37
C PHE A 195 10.76 -3.79 10.42
N ILE A 196 11.89 -4.49 10.34
CA ILE A 196 13.22 -3.84 10.38
C ILE A 196 13.46 -2.96 9.14
N PRO A 197 13.25 -3.43 7.89
CA PRO A 197 13.38 -2.58 6.71
C PRO A 197 12.50 -1.32 6.75
N GLY A 198 11.26 -1.44 7.22
CA GLY A 198 10.34 -0.30 7.37
C GLY A 198 10.85 0.74 8.37
N LEU A 199 11.35 0.30 9.53
CA LEU A 199 11.95 1.20 10.52
C LEU A 199 13.25 1.84 10.02
N LEU A 200 14.09 1.09 9.31
CA LEU A 200 15.31 1.63 8.69
C LEU A 200 14.96 2.70 7.67
N LEU A 201 13.95 2.49 6.84
CA LEU A 201 13.49 3.48 5.87
C LEU A 201 12.98 4.75 6.56
N ALA A 202 12.17 4.62 7.61
CA ALA A 202 11.74 5.77 8.41
C ALA A 202 12.96 6.50 9.03
N GLY A 203 13.93 5.76 9.53
CA GLY A 203 15.20 6.30 10.02
C GLY A 203 15.99 7.06 8.95
N LEU A 204 16.05 6.54 7.72
CA LEU A 204 16.68 7.21 6.58
C LEU A 204 15.96 8.52 6.23
N PHE A 205 14.64 8.57 6.31
CA PHE A 205 13.91 9.82 6.12
C PHE A 205 14.22 10.85 7.22
N VAL A 206 14.33 10.42 8.48
CA VAL A 206 14.77 11.28 9.58
C VAL A 206 16.20 11.79 9.35
N LEU A 207 17.11 10.92 8.94
CA LEU A 207 18.50 11.29 8.62
C LEU A 207 18.56 12.27 7.45
N TRP A 208 17.74 12.09 6.42
CA TRP A 208 17.64 13.04 5.31
C TRP A 208 17.18 14.41 5.78
N VAL A 209 16.13 14.46 6.61
CA VAL A 209 15.65 15.73 7.20
C VAL A 209 16.75 16.40 8.03
N ALA A 210 17.47 15.64 8.85
CA ALA A 210 18.58 16.14 9.65
C ALA A 210 19.72 16.69 8.75
N PHE A 211 20.05 15.96 7.68
CA PHE A 211 21.03 16.41 6.70
C PHE A 211 20.63 17.74 6.04
N VAL A 212 19.37 17.87 5.60
CA VAL A 212 18.84 19.12 5.03
C VAL A 212 18.86 20.26 6.07
N ALA A 213 18.47 19.96 7.31
CA ALA A 213 18.48 20.96 8.40
C ALA A 213 19.88 21.46 8.75
N LEU A 214 20.91 20.63 8.59
CA LEU A 214 22.31 20.99 8.81
C LEU A 214 22.90 21.78 7.63
N THR A 215 22.62 21.33 6.38
CA THR A 215 23.21 21.92 5.17
C THR A 215 22.45 23.14 4.67
N ARG A 216 21.13 23.20 4.90
CA ARG A 216 20.24 24.29 4.47
C ARG A 216 19.32 24.75 5.61
N PRO A 217 19.86 25.39 6.67
CA PRO A 217 19.11 25.74 7.88
C PRO A 217 17.86 26.57 7.62
N ALA A 218 17.88 27.41 6.60
CA ALA A 218 16.75 28.25 6.21
C ALA A 218 15.55 27.44 5.68
N SER A 219 15.79 26.21 5.17
CA SER A 219 14.74 25.32 4.66
C SER A 219 14.00 24.55 5.75
N ALA A 220 14.58 24.44 6.94
CA ALA A 220 14.07 23.65 8.07
C ALA A 220 14.34 24.36 9.41
N PRO A 221 13.74 25.53 9.66
CA PRO A 221 14.00 26.32 10.87
C PRO A 221 13.49 25.60 12.13
N ALA A 222 14.08 25.93 13.28
CA ALA A 222 13.54 25.51 14.57
C ALA A 222 12.27 26.31 14.90
N LEU A 223 11.35 25.70 15.66
CA LEU A 223 10.16 26.39 16.13
C LEU A 223 10.54 27.49 17.14
N PRO A 224 9.90 28.65 17.08
CA PRO A 224 10.16 29.75 18.05
C PRO A 224 9.76 29.32 19.47
N PRO A 225 10.37 29.91 20.50
CA PRO A 225 10.11 29.57 21.90
C PRO A 225 8.62 29.66 22.29
N GLU A 226 7.90 30.62 21.72
CA GLU A 226 6.47 30.84 21.97
C GLU A 226 5.60 29.68 21.51
N ALA A 227 6.02 28.94 20.48
CA ALA A 227 5.34 27.76 20.00
C ALA A 227 5.63 26.48 20.82
N ARG A 228 6.55 26.58 21.80
CA ARG A 228 6.99 25.49 22.67
C ARG A 228 6.57 25.72 24.11
N ASN A 229 5.26 25.86 24.35
CA ASN A 229 4.70 26.29 25.65
C ASN A 229 4.82 25.23 26.77
N LEU A 230 5.08 23.96 26.42
CA LEU A 230 5.20 22.86 27.37
C LEU A 230 6.67 22.46 27.56
N LYS A 231 7.08 22.32 28.83
CA LYS A 231 8.46 21.91 29.20
C LYS A 231 8.43 20.91 30.35
N GLY A 232 9.52 20.16 30.50
CA GLY A 232 9.75 19.27 31.63
C GLY A 232 8.70 18.16 31.73
N SER A 233 8.28 17.87 32.96
CA SER A 233 7.35 16.74 33.24
C SER A 233 6.00 16.86 32.55
N LYS A 234 5.50 18.08 32.34
CA LYS A 234 4.22 18.28 31.61
C LYS A 234 4.32 17.87 30.14
N LEU A 235 5.44 18.17 29.49
CA LEU A 235 5.68 17.73 28.12
C LEU A 235 5.83 16.21 28.07
N LEU A 236 6.62 15.62 28.99
CA LEU A 236 6.81 14.17 29.05
C LEU A 236 5.46 13.45 29.24
N LEU A 237 4.61 13.93 30.15
CA LEU A 237 3.30 13.33 30.38
C LEU A 237 2.41 13.43 29.13
N LYS A 238 2.42 14.59 28.42
CA LYS A 238 1.68 14.76 27.17
C LYS A 238 2.19 13.79 26.09
N VAL A 239 3.53 13.66 25.94
CA VAL A 239 4.15 12.70 25.00
C VAL A 239 3.73 11.25 25.33
N LEU A 240 3.84 10.84 26.57
CA LEU A 240 3.45 9.49 26.98
C LEU A 240 1.96 9.23 26.71
N ARG A 241 1.10 10.21 27.04
CA ARG A 241 -0.34 10.08 26.85
C ARG A 241 -0.74 9.99 25.38
N SER A 242 -0.08 10.71 24.48
CA SER A 242 -0.41 10.69 23.06
C SER A 242 0.26 9.53 22.33
N LEU A 243 1.46 9.07 22.74
CA LEU A 243 2.26 8.06 22.05
C LEU A 243 1.93 6.63 22.50
N ILE A 244 1.72 6.42 23.82
CA ILE A 244 1.52 5.05 24.35
C ILE A 244 0.29 4.36 23.76
N PRO A 245 -0.90 4.99 23.63
CA PRO A 245 -2.09 4.30 23.15
C PRO A 245 -1.95 3.72 21.74
N PRO A 246 -1.51 4.46 20.71
CA PRO A 246 -1.33 3.88 19.38
C PRO A 246 -0.18 2.86 19.34
N LEU A 247 0.92 3.09 20.06
CA LEU A 247 2.00 2.10 20.15
C LEU A 247 1.55 0.81 20.84
N PHE A 248 0.78 0.91 21.92
CA PHE A 248 0.23 -0.26 22.60
C PHE A 248 -0.66 -1.07 21.66
N LEU A 249 -1.49 -0.41 20.85
CA LEU A 249 -2.35 -1.08 19.88
C LEU A 249 -1.52 -1.81 18.81
N ILE A 250 -0.50 -1.14 18.26
CA ILE A 250 0.40 -1.74 17.26
C ILE A 250 1.13 -2.96 17.87
N VAL A 251 1.70 -2.80 19.07
CA VAL A 251 2.39 -3.88 19.77
C VAL A 251 1.45 -5.04 20.12
N LEU A 252 0.21 -4.76 20.51
CA LEU A 252 -0.80 -5.77 20.78
C LEU A 252 -1.12 -6.57 19.50
N VAL A 253 -1.40 -5.90 18.40
CA VAL A 253 -1.73 -6.54 17.11
C VAL A 253 -0.54 -7.35 16.58
N LEU A 254 0.64 -6.73 16.49
CA LEU A 254 1.82 -7.40 15.97
C LEU A 254 2.33 -8.50 16.94
N GLY A 255 2.31 -8.25 18.23
CA GLY A 255 2.73 -9.21 19.24
C GLY A 255 1.88 -10.48 19.19
N THR A 256 0.56 -10.36 19.11
CA THR A 256 -0.31 -11.54 19.02
C THR A 256 -0.06 -12.37 17.75
N ILE A 257 0.28 -11.70 16.62
CA ILE A 257 0.66 -12.39 15.38
C ILE A 257 2.03 -13.05 15.50
N PHE A 258 3.04 -12.33 16.02
CA PHE A 258 4.43 -12.83 16.09
C PHE A 258 4.61 -13.97 17.07
N PHE A 259 3.85 -13.96 18.16
CA PHE A 259 3.84 -15.08 19.13
C PHE A 259 2.90 -16.23 18.71
N GLY A 260 2.22 -16.11 17.55
CA GLY A 260 1.32 -17.16 17.06
C GLY A 260 0.03 -17.31 17.89
N VAL A 261 -0.31 -16.32 18.70
CA VAL A 261 -1.52 -16.31 19.55
C VAL A 261 -2.77 -16.02 18.72
N ALA A 262 -2.65 -15.18 17.69
CA ALA A 262 -3.75 -14.80 16.82
C ALA A 262 -3.32 -14.84 15.35
N THR A 263 -4.25 -15.21 14.49
CA THR A 263 -4.13 -15.02 13.03
C THR A 263 -4.19 -13.54 12.68
N PRO A 264 -3.72 -13.12 11.49
CA PRO A 264 -3.84 -11.73 11.04
C PRO A 264 -5.29 -11.20 11.08
N THR A 265 -6.27 -12.05 10.79
CA THR A 265 -7.70 -11.71 10.83
C THR A 265 -8.18 -11.45 12.25
N GLU A 266 -7.84 -12.32 13.19
CA GLU A 266 -8.20 -12.16 14.62
C GLU A 266 -7.49 -10.94 15.22
N ALA A 267 -6.21 -10.76 14.93
CA ALA A 267 -5.44 -9.60 15.36
C ALA A 267 -6.00 -8.30 14.78
N GLY A 268 -6.43 -8.31 13.51
CA GLY A 268 -7.11 -7.19 12.88
C GLY A 268 -8.43 -6.84 13.59
N ALA A 269 -9.23 -7.84 13.95
CA ALA A 269 -10.48 -7.66 14.71
C ALA A 269 -10.19 -7.07 16.12
N MET A 270 -9.18 -7.58 16.81
CA MET A 270 -8.72 -7.03 18.09
C MET A 270 -8.25 -5.58 17.93
N GLY A 271 -7.52 -5.30 16.84
CA GLY A 271 -7.08 -3.95 16.48
C GLY A 271 -8.24 -2.99 16.25
N ALA A 272 -9.28 -3.44 15.54
CA ALA A 272 -10.50 -2.66 15.30
C ALA A 272 -11.22 -2.31 16.61
N ILE A 273 -11.39 -3.28 17.52
CA ILE A 273 -11.95 -3.06 18.86
C ILE A 273 -11.08 -2.10 19.66
N GLY A 274 -9.76 -2.31 19.65
CA GLY A 274 -8.81 -1.43 20.33
C GLY A 274 -8.86 0.02 19.83
N ALA A 275 -8.99 0.24 18.53
CA ALA A 275 -9.15 1.56 17.92
C ALA A 275 -10.48 2.24 18.37
N MET A 276 -11.58 1.48 18.45
CA MET A 276 -12.85 1.98 18.99
C MET A 276 -12.73 2.39 20.47
N LEU A 277 -12.04 1.57 21.28
CA LEU A 277 -11.80 1.90 22.70
C LEU A 277 -10.96 3.17 22.83
N LEU A 278 -9.90 3.34 22.01
CA LEU A 278 -9.10 4.55 22.00
C LEU A 278 -9.92 5.79 21.61
N ALA A 279 -10.78 5.66 20.59
CA ALA A 279 -11.69 6.73 20.20
C ALA A 279 -12.71 7.07 21.32
N LEU A 280 -13.16 6.05 22.06
CA LEU A 280 -14.05 6.22 23.22
C LEU A 280 -13.35 6.97 24.36
N PHE A 281 -12.13 6.56 24.72
CA PHE A 281 -11.34 7.23 25.77
C PHE A 281 -10.99 8.68 25.42
N ASN A 282 -10.78 8.96 24.13
CA ASN A 282 -10.56 10.32 23.63
C ASN A 282 -11.85 11.12 23.45
N ARG A 283 -13.01 10.57 23.83
CA ARG A 283 -14.34 11.21 23.66
C ARG A 283 -14.65 11.60 22.21
N ARG A 284 -14.06 10.89 21.26
CA ARG A 284 -14.29 11.07 19.81
C ARG A 284 -15.17 9.98 19.20
N LEU A 285 -15.52 8.94 19.96
CA LEU A 285 -16.47 7.92 19.51
C LEU A 285 -17.89 8.49 19.59
N SER A 286 -18.46 8.78 18.43
CA SER A 286 -19.86 9.16 18.26
C SER A 286 -20.50 8.24 17.23
N LEU A 287 -21.82 8.13 17.24
CA LEU A 287 -22.55 7.33 16.25
C LEU A 287 -22.23 7.81 14.81
N ARG A 288 -22.11 9.12 14.62
CA ARG A 288 -21.72 9.70 13.34
C ARG A 288 -20.32 9.24 12.90
N ASN A 289 -19.33 9.36 13.78
CA ASN A 289 -17.95 8.94 13.46
C ASN A 289 -17.87 7.43 13.21
N LEU A 290 -18.66 6.63 13.93
CA LEU A 290 -18.73 5.19 13.72
C LEU A 290 -19.32 4.86 12.34
N VAL A 291 -20.47 5.44 12.00
CA VAL A 291 -21.11 5.25 10.69
C VAL A 291 -20.20 5.70 9.56
N ASP A 292 -19.58 6.88 9.69
CA ASP A 292 -18.63 7.38 8.70
C ASP A 292 -17.38 6.47 8.55
N THR A 293 -16.92 5.86 9.65
CA THR A 293 -15.81 4.89 9.62
C THR A 293 -16.23 3.62 8.88
N MET A 294 -17.43 3.10 9.19
CA MET A 294 -17.98 1.93 8.52
C MET A 294 -18.17 2.17 7.02
N ASP A 295 -18.72 3.33 6.63
CA ASP A 295 -18.91 3.69 5.22
C ASP A 295 -17.58 3.76 4.46
N GLN A 296 -16.56 4.40 5.03
CA GLN A 296 -15.22 4.43 4.44
C GLN A 296 -14.60 3.05 4.37
N THR A 297 -14.75 2.23 5.41
CA THR A 297 -14.26 0.84 5.42
C THR A 297 -14.92 0.02 4.31
N VAL A 298 -16.23 0.11 4.16
CA VAL A 298 -16.97 -0.59 3.11
C VAL A 298 -16.50 -0.15 1.73
N ARG A 299 -16.35 1.16 1.49
CA ARG A 299 -15.90 1.70 0.20
C ARG A 299 -14.51 1.20 -0.17
N LEU A 300 -13.53 1.31 0.73
CA LEU A 300 -12.15 0.89 0.49
C LEU A 300 -12.06 -0.63 0.30
N THR A 301 -12.71 -1.38 1.16
CA THR A 301 -12.72 -2.86 1.08
C THR A 301 -13.40 -3.34 -0.19
N SER A 302 -14.56 -2.78 -0.54
CA SER A 302 -15.27 -3.13 -1.79
C SER A 302 -14.44 -2.82 -3.03
N MET A 303 -13.68 -1.71 -3.02
CA MET A 303 -12.74 -1.39 -4.10
C MET A 303 -11.68 -2.48 -4.26
N VAL A 304 -11.07 -2.92 -3.17
CA VAL A 304 -10.07 -4.01 -3.21
C VAL A 304 -10.67 -5.30 -3.75
N PHE A 305 -11.84 -5.70 -3.23
CA PHE A 305 -12.48 -6.96 -3.64
C PHE A 305 -12.96 -6.95 -5.10
N ILE A 306 -13.50 -5.83 -5.59
CA ILE A 306 -13.93 -5.77 -7.00
C ILE A 306 -12.73 -5.80 -7.97
N ILE A 307 -11.59 -5.21 -7.58
CA ILE A 307 -10.35 -5.32 -8.35
C ILE A 307 -9.89 -6.78 -8.39
N LEU A 308 -9.95 -7.48 -7.27
CA LEU A 308 -9.59 -8.89 -7.18
C LEU A 308 -10.49 -9.78 -8.06
N VAL A 309 -11.79 -9.49 -8.14
CA VAL A 309 -12.73 -10.16 -9.06
C VAL A 309 -12.29 -9.95 -10.52
N GLY A 310 -11.99 -8.71 -10.90
CA GLY A 310 -11.48 -8.40 -12.25
C GLY A 310 -10.16 -9.08 -12.55
N ALA A 311 -9.23 -9.09 -11.60
CA ALA A 311 -7.92 -9.74 -11.72
C ALA A 311 -8.05 -11.27 -11.82
N THR A 312 -8.99 -11.88 -11.08
CA THR A 312 -9.28 -13.32 -11.18
C THR A 312 -9.80 -13.68 -12.57
N ALA A 313 -10.72 -12.88 -13.14
CA ALA A 313 -11.19 -13.06 -14.50
C ALA A 313 -10.05 -12.91 -15.51
N PHE A 314 -9.24 -11.88 -15.38
CA PHE A 314 -8.08 -11.63 -16.23
C PHE A 314 -7.08 -12.80 -16.19
N SER A 315 -6.63 -13.19 -15.01
CA SER A 315 -5.68 -14.27 -14.81
C SER A 315 -6.20 -15.60 -15.40
N MET A 316 -7.49 -15.89 -15.21
CA MET A 316 -8.12 -17.11 -15.74
C MET A 316 -8.06 -17.16 -17.28
N VAL A 317 -8.35 -16.05 -17.96
CA VAL A 317 -8.33 -15.97 -19.43
C VAL A 317 -6.88 -15.91 -19.93
N PHE A 318 -6.01 -15.17 -19.27
CA PHE A 318 -4.59 -15.07 -19.60
C PHE A 318 -3.89 -16.45 -19.57
N THR A 319 -4.14 -17.22 -18.52
CA THR A 319 -3.65 -18.62 -18.42
C THR A 319 -4.29 -19.52 -19.48
N ALA A 320 -5.58 -19.32 -19.81
CA ALA A 320 -6.24 -20.05 -20.88
C ALA A 320 -5.61 -19.78 -22.26
N LEU A 321 -5.09 -18.57 -22.48
CA LEU A 321 -4.33 -18.17 -23.66
C LEU A 321 -2.85 -18.58 -23.59
N ARG A 322 -2.44 -19.38 -22.59
CA ARG A 322 -1.05 -19.78 -22.32
C ARG A 322 -0.09 -18.63 -22.10
N GLY A 323 -0.61 -17.50 -21.63
CA GLY A 323 0.20 -16.33 -21.30
C GLY A 323 1.20 -16.58 -20.17
N ASP A 324 0.83 -17.40 -19.20
CA ASP A 324 1.69 -17.89 -18.12
C ASP A 324 2.94 -18.60 -18.67
N LEU A 325 2.80 -19.48 -19.65
CA LEU A 325 3.92 -20.19 -20.27
C LEU A 325 4.86 -19.23 -21.01
N LEU A 326 4.31 -18.22 -21.70
CA LEU A 326 5.11 -17.21 -22.38
C LEU A 326 5.91 -16.36 -21.40
N VAL A 327 5.27 -15.94 -20.30
CA VAL A 327 5.95 -15.19 -19.22
C VAL A 327 7.01 -16.06 -18.56
N ASP A 328 6.74 -17.32 -18.26
CA ASP A 328 7.68 -18.29 -17.72
C ASP A 328 8.92 -18.41 -18.62
N GLN A 329 8.70 -18.67 -19.91
CA GLN A 329 9.79 -18.82 -20.90
C GLN A 329 10.63 -17.53 -21.00
N PHE A 330 9.97 -16.37 -21.03
CA PHE A 330 10.68 -15.11 -21.11
C PHE A 330 11.52 -14.86 -19.85
N LEU A 331 10.95 -14.99 -18.66
CA LEU A 331 11.62 -14.69 -17.40
C LEU A 331 12.71 -15.69 -17.02
N LEU A 332 12.52 -16.99 -17.37
CA LEU A 332 13.53 -18.02 -17.12
C LEU A 332 14.75 -17.93 -18.08
N ASN A 333 14.57 -17.34 -19.27
CA ASN A 333 15.65 -17.14 -20.25
C ASN A 333 16.36 -15.78 -20.11
N LEU A 334 16.06 -15.00 -19.08
CA LEU A 334 16.75 -13.74 -18.85
C LEU A 334 18.26 -13.96 -18.58
N PRO A 335 19.13 -13.13 -19.14
CA PRO A 335 20.56 -13.20 -18.86
C PRO A 335 20.83 -12.89 -17.38
N GLY A 336 21.75 -13.62 -16.76
CA GLY A 336 22.09 -13.47 -15.34
C GLY A 336 21.30 -14.38 -14.38
N GLY A 337 20.45 -15.29 -14.89
CA GLY A 337 19.71 -16.26 -14.10
C GLY A 337 18.84 -15.61 -13.02
N GLN A 338 18.94 -16.08 -11.75
CA GLN A 338 18.16 -15.55 -10.63
C GLN A 338 18.33 -14.03 -10.39
N TRP A 339 19.53 -13.49 -10.61
CA TRP A 339 19.78 -12.06 -10.41
C TRP A 339 19.23 -11.23 -11.56
N GLY A 340 19.31 -11.74 -12.80
CA GLY A 340 18.68 -11.14 -13.97
C GLY A 340 17.16 -11.08 -13.83
N PHE A 341 16.56 -12.18 -13.38
CA PHE A 341 15.13 -12.25 -13.03
C PHE A 341 14.77 -11.22 -11.98
N LEU A 342 15.51 -11.18 -10.86
CA LEU A 342 15.23 -10.25 -9.77
C LEU A 342 15.32 -8.79 -10.24
N PHE A 343 16.39 -8.42 -10.93
CA PHE A 343 16.57 -7.07 -11.44
C PHE A 343 15.44 -6.66 -12.41
N PHE A 344 15.14 -7.52 -13.39
CA PHE A 344 14.09 -7.25 -14.36
C PHE A 344 12.71 -7.11 -13.70
N THR A 345 12.39 -8.00 -12.78
CA THR A 345 11.13 -7.99 -12.04
C THR A 345 11.00 -6.71 -11.20
N MET A 346 12.04 -6.37 -10.43
CA MET A 346 12.02 -5.15 -9.61
C MET A 346 11.94 -3.90 -10.46
N LEU A 347 12.65 -3.84 -11.59
CA LEU A 347 12.58 -2.74 -12.54
C LEU A 347 11.17 -2.60 -13.14
N THR A 348 10.55 -3.72 -13.53
CA THR A 348 9.20 -3.73 -14.10
C THR A 348 8.17 -3.23 -13.08
N ILE A 349 8.18 -3.75 -11.84
CA ILE A 349 7.31 -3.30 -10.76
C ILE A 349 7.52 -1.80 -10.48
N PHE A 350 8.77 -1.36 -10.43
CA PHE A 350 9.11 0.03 -10.19
C PHE A 350 8.54 0.96 -11.27
N LEU A 351 8.70 0.61 -12.53
CA LEU A 351 8.18 1.40 -13.66
C LEU A 351 6.65 1.38 -13.70
N LEU A 352 6.01 0.24 -13.47
CA LEU A 352 4.56 0.13 -13.41
C LEU A 352 3.98 0.96 -12.25
N GLY A 353 4.65 0.99 -11.10
CA GLY A 353 4.23 1.75 -9.93
C GLY A 353 4.23 3.26 -10.10
N PHE A 354 4.78 3.79 -11.21
CA PHE A 354 4.59 5.20 -11.57
C PHE A 354 3.17 5.51 -12.04
N PHE A 355 2.47 4.53 -12.61
CA PHE A 355 1.20 4.70 -13.32
C PHE A 355 0.06 3.92 -12.69
N ILE A 356 0.34 2.86 -11.98
CA ILE A 356 -0.63 1.87 -11.50
C ILE A 356 -0.48 1.72 -9.99
N ASP A 357 -1.60 1.58 -9.28
CA ASP A 357 -1.60 1.42 -7.82
C ASP A 357 -0.99 0.07 -7.40
N PHE A 358 -0.50 0.01 -6.15
CA PHE A 358 0.09 -1.20 -5.57
C PHE A 358 -0.88 -2.40 -5.55
N ILE A 359 -2.17 -2.16 -5.33
CA ILE A 359 -3.20 -3.20 -5.34
C ILE A 359 -3.24 -3.88 -6.72
N GLU A 360 -3.23 -3.07 -7.76
CA GLU A 360 -3.28 -3.51 -9.15
C GLU A 360 -2.03 -4.32 -9.52
N ILE A 361 -0.84 -3.79 -9.19
CA ILE A 361 0.42 -4.49 -9.44
C ILE A 361 0.44 -5.83 -8.70
N THR A 362 0.00 -5.84 -7.45
CA THR A 362 -0.03 -7.07 -6.64
C THR A 362 -0.97 -8.11 -7.23
N PHE A 363 -2.11 -7.72 -7.77
CA PHE A 363 -3.07 -8.69 -8.33
C PHE A 363 -2.82 -9.05 -9.80
N ILE A 364 -2.11 -8.19 -10.57
CA ILE A 364 -1.85 -8.43 -12.00
C ILE A 364 -0.48 -9.05 -12.21
N VAL A 365 0.57 -8.51 -11.58
CA VAL A 365 1.96 -8.88 -11.88
C VAL A 365 2.45 -9.99 -10.95
N VAL A 366 2.18 -9.86 -9.65
CA VAL A 366 2.72 -10.79 -8.65
C VAL A 366 2.32 -12.25 -8.90
N PRO A 367 1.08 -12.59 -9.29
CA PRO A 367 0.73 -13.99 -9.57
C PRO A 367 1.56 -14.66 -10.67
N PHE A 368 2.09 -13.88 -11.61
CA PHE A 368 2.95 -14.41 -12.69
C PHE A 368 4.41 -14.52 -12.30
N ILE A 369 4.91 -13.64 -11.43
CA ILE A 369 6.32 -13.65 -11.01
C ILE A 369 6.57 -14.53 -9.79
N ALA A 370 5.59 -14.71 -8.91
CA ALA A 370 5.74 -15.48 -7.67
C ALA A 370 6.11 -16.96 -7.91
N PRO A 371 5.51 -17.71 -8.86
CA PRO A 371 5.92 -19.07 -9.16
C PRO A 371 7.37 -19.18 -9.64
N ILE A 372 7.85 -18.19 -10.39
CA ILE A 372 9.24 -18.14 -10.90
C ILE A 372 10.21 -17.79 -9.77
N ALA A 373 9.83 -16.83 -8.92
CA ALA A 373 10.59 -16.50 -7.72
C ALA A 373 10.75 -17.72 -6.81
N LEU A 374 9.67 -18.50 -6.64
CA LEU A 374 9.70 -19.75 -5.86
C LEU A 374 10.68 -20.78 -6.45
N ARG A 375 10.75 -20.89 -7.78
CA ARG A 375 11.73 -21.79 -8.46
C ARG A 375 13.17 -21.34 -8.25
N TYR A 376 13.45 -20.02 -8.27
CA TYR A 376 14.81 -19.51 -8.14
C TYR A 376 15.29 -19.43 -6.69
N PHE A 377 14.44 -19.03 -5.78
CA PHE A 377 14.82 -18.72 -4.39
C PHE A 377 14.37 -19.76 -3.37
N GLY A 378 13.43 -20.64 -3.73
CA GLY A 378 12.85 -21.61 -2.82
C GLY A 378 11.86 -21.01 -1.82
N PRO A 379 11.10 -21.87 -1.11
CA PRO A 379 10.00 -21.43 -0.24
C PRO A 379 10.48 -20.58 0.95
N GLU A 380 11.66 -20.85 1.48
CA GLU A 380 12.21 -20.14 2.65
C GLU A 380 12.54 -18.67 2.36
N MET A 381 12.88 -18.35 1.11
CA MET A 381 13.23 -16.98 0.68
C MET A 381 12.03 -16.19 0.14
N MET A 382 10.85 -16.80 0.02
CA MET A 382 9.66 -16.10 -0.49
C MET A 382 9.22 -14.93 0.41
N PRO A 383 9.31 -14.98 1.77
CA PRO A 383 9.05 -13.81 2.60
C PRO A 383 10.01 -12.65 2.28
N TRP A 384 11.30 -12.93 2.06
CA TRP A 384 12.28 -11.92 1.65
C TRP A 384 11.92 -11.30 0.28
N PHE A 385 11.55 -12.12 -0.70
CA PHE A 385 11.09 -11.64 -2.01
C PHE A 385 9.86 -10.74 -1.87
N GLY A 386 8.88 -11.11 -1.04
CA GLY A 386 7.71 -10.30 -0.76
C GLY A 386 8.05 -8.95 -0.13
N VAL A 387 8.99 -8.91 0.81
CA VAL A 387 9.47 -7.65 1.41
C VAL A 387 10.16 -6.76 0.36
N LEU A 388 10.97 -7.33 -0.54
CA LEU A 388 11.58 -6.57 -1.64
C LEU A 388 10.53 -5.95 -2.56
N VAL A 389 9.49 -6.72 -2.93
CA VAL A 389 8.38 -6.21 -3.73
C VAL A 389 7.68 -5.06 -3.00
N ALA A 390 7.38 -5.21 -1.71
CA ALA A 390 6.72 -4.16 -0.92
C ALA A 390 7.57 -2.88 -0.82
N MET A 391 8.89 -3.00 -0.61
CA MET A 391 9.82 -1.87 -0.60
C MET A 391 9.88 -1.17 -1.96
N ASN A 392 9.85 -1.94 -3.03
CA ASN A 392 9.86 -1.42 -4.38
C ASN A 392 8.56 -0.66 -4.70
N LEU A 393 7.41 -1.23 -4.37
CA LEU A 393 6.10 -0.57 -4.49
C LEU A 393 6.06 0.76 -3.72
N GLN A 394 6.56 0.77 -2.49
CA GLN A 394 6.64 1.98 -1.68
C GLN A 394 7.50 3.06 -2.35
N SER A 395 8.64 2.68 -2.93
CA SER A 395 9.55 3.63 -3.59
C SER A 395 8.94 4.18 -4.89
N SER A 396 8.28 3.34 -5.68
CA SER A 396 7.64 3.73 -6.93
C SER A 396 6.51 4.74 -6.73
N PHE A 397 5.78 4.65 -5.61
CA PHE A 397 4.71 5.58 -5.24
C PHE A 397 5.17 7.02 -5.03
N LEU A 398 6.45 7.23 -4.74
CA LEU A 398 7.05 8.56 -4.56
C LEU A 398 7.64 9.13 -5.85
N THR A 399 7.74 8.31 -6.90
CA THR A 399 8.53 8.65 -8.08
C THR A 399 7.66 9.23 -9.20
N PRO A 400 8.03 10.40 -9.79
CA PRO A 400 7.38 10.92 -10.99
C PRO A 400 7.46 9.92 -12.15
N PRO A 401 6.54 9.95 -13.15
CA PRO A 401 5.70 11.10 -13.54
C PRO A 401 4.39 11.27 -12.76
N PHE A 402 3.79 10.21 -12.24
CA PHE A 402 2.54 10.37 -11.46
C PHE A 402 2.80 10.36 -9.97
N GLY A 403 3.42 9.32 -9.43
CA GLY A 403 3.67 9.14 -8.01
C GLY A 403 2.39 9.33 -7.18
N PHE A 404 1.64 8.27 -6.91
CA PHE A 404 0.32 8.39 -6.27
C PHE A 404 0.34 9.21 -4.97
N ALA A 405 1.41 9.13 -4.17
CA ALA A 405 1.55 9.95 -2.97
C ALA A 405 1.59 11.45 -3.30
N LEU A 406 2.24 11.84 -4.41
CA LEU A 406 2.29 13.22 -4.88
C LEU A 406 0.93 13.66 -5.42
N PHE A 407 0.20 12.76 -6.07
CA PHE A 407 -1.15 13.02 -6.56
C PHE A 407 -2.13 13.28 -5.42
N TYR A 408 -2.12 12.44 -4.38
CA TYR A 408 -2.93 12.65 -3.17
C TYR A 408 -2.59 13.96 -2.47
N LEU A 409 -1.30 14.25 -2.35
CA LEU A 409 -0.84 15.51 -1.76
C LEU A 409 -1.33 16.72 -2.57
N LYS A 410 -1.27 16.65 -3.90
CA LYS A 410 -1.72 17.71 -4.80
C LYS A 410 -3.21 18.03 -4.63
N GLY A 411 -4.03 17.02 -4.36
CA GLY A 411 -5.48 17.17 -4.17
C GLY A 411 -5.86 18.06 -2.99
N VAL A 412 -4.97 18.18 -1.98
CA VAL A 412 -5.24 18.93 -0.73
C VAL A 412 -4.23 20.05 -0.47
N ALA A 413 -3.15 20.12 -1.24
CA ALA A 413 -2.13 21.16 -1.09
C ALA A 413 -2.64 22.53 -1.53
N PRO A 414 -2.25 23.62 -0.84
CA PRO A 414 -2.61 24.97 -1.25
C PRO A 414 -2.01 25.31 -2.63
N PRO A 415 -2.67 26.21 -3.43
CA PRO A 415 -2.21 26.55 -4.78
C PRO A 415 -0.78 27.11 -4.88
N SER A 416 -0.22 27.53 -3.75
CA SER A 416 1.16 28.01 -3.65
C SER A 416 2.21 26.93 -3.80
N ILE A 417 1.81 25.64 -3.69
CA ILE A 417 2.69 24.49 -3.90
C ILE A 417 2.48 23.99 -5.31
N ARG A 418 3.46 24.20 -6.16
CA ARG A 418 3.51 23.61 -7.50
C ARG A 418 4.11 22.22 -7.38
N THR A 419 3.35 21.22 -7.72
CA THR A 419 3.83 19.84 -7.91
C THR A 419 4.05 19.66 -9.41
N GLY A 420 5.21 19.96 -9.89
CA GLY A 420 5.63 19.81 -11.27
C GLY A 420 7.10 19.97 -11.34
#